data_ccfeac96add747d47e72b367657e64ca
#
_entry.id   ccfeac96add747d47e72b367657e64ca
#
_cell.length_a   1.000
_cell.length_b   1.000
_cell.length_c   1.000
_cell.angle_alpha   90.00
_cell.angle_beta   90.00
_cell.angle_gamma   90.00
#
_symmetry.space_group_name_H-M   'P 1'
#
loop_
_entity.id
_entity.type
_entity.pdbx_description
1 polymer ?
#
loop_
_entity_poly.entity_id
_entity_poly.type
_entity_poly.pdbx_seq_one_letter_code
_entity_poly.pdbx_strand_id
1 'polypeptide(L)'
;MKNNTIILLSLALFAFASCERAFIDGDAPDNPVNVFNYLWNKVDQQYSFFELKGVDWDSVYEVYRPKVYDEMDEDSLFKVCVALLNTLNDGHTSLIVGDEEVYNESVYNRMYAERNIDEDVVMMNYLTANHHTMGCLLHNAIRGGKVAYVRYPSFMDNISMRDLKFLLDFYRNCEGIILDLRQNHGGNIDNIRRFLSILDNHGQLLYRTQIKAGPEHDNFTELGEVYAFETNNSEPYTKPMAVLIDRGTYSAASFLSISTMGYDNVKLFGDFSGGGLGLPNAGALPNTWVYRFSITRTIALDGGNYENGVPPEVRVLLDPAMTAQGIDNVIETAVDWILE
;
A
#
# COMPACT_ATOMS: atom_id res chain seq x y z
N MET A 1 -33.88 8.97 19.42
CA MET A 1 -33.08 9.87 18.56
C MET A 1 -31.63 9.65 18.97
N LYS A 2 -30.92 8.82 18.25
CA LYS A 2 -29.47 8.56 18.47
C LYS A 2 -28.71 9.50 17.55
N ASN A 3 -27.93 10.39 18.13
CA ASN A 3 -27.04 11.28 17.39
C ASN A 3 -25.90 10.42 16.79
N ASN A 4 -25.97 10.17 15.51
CA ASN A 4 -24.84 9.63 14.74
C ASN A 4 -23.88 10.79 14.47
N THR A 5 -22.82 10.86 15.23
CA THR A 5 -21.67 11.70 14.91
C THR A 5 -20.89 10.96 13.79
N ILE A 6 -21.25 11.26 12.54
CA ILE A 6 -20.47 10.84 11.37
C ILE A 6 -19.17 11.66 11.42
N ILE A 7 -18.08 11.05 11.81
CA ILE A 7 -16.75 11.63 11.65
C ILE A 7 -16.43 11.56 10.16
N LEU A 8 -16.69 12.68 9.49
CA LEU A 8 -16.17 12.94 8.15
C LEU A 8 -14.64 13.04 8.22
N LEU A 9 -13.96 11.92 8.03
CA LEU A 9 -12.52 11.88 7.71
C LEU A 9 -12.33 12.18 6.22
N SER A 10 -12.91 13.31 5.79
CA SER A 10 -12.70 13.84 4.45
C SER A 10 -11.53 14.82 4.48
N LEU A 11 -10.47 14.50 3.73
CA LEU A 11 -9.49 15.47 3.21
C LEU A 11 -8.86 16.47 4.22
N ALA A 12 -8.31 15.98 5.32
CA ALA A 12 -7.43 16.81 6.16
C ALA A 12 -5.93 16.54 5.89
N LEU A 13 -5.58 15.78 4.86
CA LEU A 13 -4.19 15.40 4.56
C LEU A 13 -3.35 16.50 3.90
N PHE A 14 -3.97 17.63 3.46
CA PHE A 14 -3.24 18.76 2.89
C PHE A 14 -3.27 20.04 3.76
N ALA A 15 -3.97 20.04 4.89
CA ALA A 15 -4.05 21.23 5.75
C ALA A 15 -2.99 21.26 6.86
N PHE A 16 -2.25 20.18 7.10
CA PHE A 16 -1.28 20.11 8.20
C PHE A 16 0.09 20.76 7.89
N ALA A 17 0.46 20.90 6.63
CA ALA A 17 1.70 21.62 6.27
C ALA A 17 1.70 23.11 6.68
N SER A 18 0.53 23.69 6.98
CA SER A 18 0.41 25.09 7.41
C SER A 18 0.41 25.27 8.93
N CYS A 19 0.13 24.24 9.71
CA CYS A 19 0.06 24.34 11.18
C CYS A 19 1.37 23.90 11.88
N GLU A 20 2.25 23.13 11.25
CA GLU A 20 3.50 22.71 11.89
C GLU A 20 4.46 23.88 12.19
N ARG A 21 4.41 24.96 11.43
CA ARG A 21 5.17 26.18 11.78
C ARG A 21 4.76 26.82 13.12
N ALA A 22 3.61 26.45 13.66
CA ALA A 22 3.13 26.92 14.98
C ALA A 22 3.54 26.00 16.14
N PHE A 23 4.08 24.79 15.83
CA PHE A 23 4.55 23.81 16.82
C PHE A 23 6.06 23.52 16.74
N ILE A 24 6.79 24.20 15.88
CA ILE A 24 8.24 24.24 15.98
C ILE A 24 8.52 25.16 17.18
N ASP A 25 8.94 24.57 18.30
CA ASP A 25 9.57 25.32 19.40
C ASP A 25 10.59 26.26 18.77
N GLY A 26 10.42 27.57 18.97
CA GLY A 26 11.01 28.65 18.20
C GLY A 26 12.43 28.36 17.72
N ASP A 27 12.66 28.48 16.41
CA ASP A 27 13.94 28.48 15.72
C ASP A 27 14.97 27.45 16.25
N ALA A 28 14.64 26.15 16.17
CA ALA A 28 15.66 25.13 16.41
C ALA A 28 16.80 25.37 15.40
N PRO A 29 18.06 25.56 15.86
CA PRO A 29 19.15 25.79 14.96
C PRO A 29 19.23 24.68 13.89
N ASP A 30 19.54 25.07 12.65
CA ASP A 30 19.67 24.17 11.51
C ASP A 30 21.02 23.43 11.42
N ASN A 31 21.81 23.47 12.53
CA ASN A 31 23.07 22.73 12.56
C ASN A 31 22.85 21.21 12.52
N PRO A 32 23.82 20.45 12.00
CA PRO A 32 23.70 19.01 11.79
C PRO A 32 23.25 18.21 13.01
N VAL A 33 23.75 18.55 14.20
CA VAL A 33 23.40 17.84 15.45
C VAL A 33 21.93 18.03 15.79
N ASN A 34 21.39 19.23 15.65
CA ASN A 34 19.99 19.51 15.91
C ASN A 34 19.06 18.90 14.88
N VAL A 35 19.43 18.93 13.58
CA VAL A 35 18.67 18.27 12.51
C VAL A 35 18.54 16.78 12.77
N PHE A 36 19.67 16.11 13.09
CA PHE A 36 19.67 14.67 13.42
C PHE A 36 18.81 14.36 14.66
N ASN A 37 19.01 15.10 15.75
CA ASN A 37 18.26 14.87 16.98
C ASN A 37 16.75 15.12 16.79
N TYR A 38 16.40 16.15 16.00
CA TYR A 38 15.00 16.44 15.67
C TYR A 38 14.36 15.28 14.90
N LEU A 39 15.05 14.79 13.85
CA LEU A 39 14.58 13.62 13.07
C LEU A 39 14.41 12.40 13.96
N TRP A 40 15.43 12.06 14.77
CA TRP A 40 15.39 10.91 15.65
C TRP A 40 14.22 11.00 16.63
N ASN A 41 14.03 12.15 17.29
CA ASN A 41 12.93 12.38 18.23
C ASN A 41 11.54 12.29 17.55
N LYS A 42 11.41 12.80 16.30
CA LYS A 42 10.13 12.72 15.57
C LYS A 42 9.78 11.28 15.23
N VAL A 43 10.74 10.49 14.81
CA VAL A 43 10.54 9.05 14.57
C VAL A 43 10.21 8.34 15.87
N ASP A 44 10.95 8.58 16.95
CA ASP A 44 10.71 8.00 18.27
C ASP A 44 9.26 8.21 18.75
N GLN A 45 8.77 9.45 18.63
CA GLN A 45 7.44 9.82 19.12
C GLN A 45 6.29 9.37 18.21
N GLN A 46 6.52 9.18 16.90
CA GLN A 46 5.43 9.08 15.94
C GLN A 46 5.44 7.82 15.06
N TYR A 47 6.55 7.07 15.00
CA TYR A 47 6.61 5.87 14.18
C TYR A 47 5.80 4.71 14.78
N SER A 48 5.03 4.01 13.94
CA SER A 48 4.02 3.05 14.40
C SER A 48 4.49 1.62 14.55
N PHE A 49 5.69 1.25 14.09
CA PHE A 49 6.02 -0.16 13.88
C PHE A 49 7.32 -0.65 14.55
N PHE A 50 7.84 0.04 15.57
CA PHE A 50 9.07 -0.40 16.26
C PHE A 50 9.00 -1.87 16.70
N GLU A 51 7.95 -2.25 17.43
CA GLU A 51 7.74 -3.62 17.88
C GLU A 51 7.63 -4.61 16.71
N LEU A 52 6.76 -4.30 15.73
CA LEU A 52 6.51 -5.18 14.58
C LEU A 52 7.75 -5.39 13.69
N LYS A 53 8.59 -4.36 13.56
CA LYS A 53 9.85 -4.41 12.79
C LYS A 53 11.03 -4.90 13.62
N GLY A 54 10.85 -5.07 14.95
CA GLY A 54 11.90 -5.50 15.86
C GLY A 54 13.05 -4.49 16.00
N VAL A 55 12.73 -3.19 15.91
CA VAL A 55 13.71 -2.09 15.96
C VAL A 55 13.80 -1.54 17.38
N ASP A 56 14.97 -1.67 18.00
CA ASP A 56 15.35 -0.98 19.23
C ASP A 56 15.89 0.41 18.86
N TRP A 57 15.02 1.43 18.94
CA TRP A 57 15.32 2.77 18.47
C TRP A 57 16.36 3.50 19.30
N ASP A 58 16.44 3.22 20.61
CA ASP A 58 17.49 3.74 21.50
C ASP A 58 18.87 3.18 21.10
N SER A 59 18.95 1.88 20.83
CA SER A 59 20.17 1.24 20.32
C SER A 59 20.58 1.83 18.96
N VAL A 60 19.65 2.19 18.10
CA VAL A 60 19.92 2.87 16.83
C VAL A 60 20.51 4.26 17.07
N TYR A 61 20.02 5.02 18.06
CA TYR A 61 20.59 6.30 18.45
C TYR A 61 22.06 6.19 18.84
N GLU A 62 22.39 5.24 19.72
CA GLU A 62 23.76 5.01 20.17
C GLU A 62 24.75 4.71 19.03
N VAL A 63 24.25 4.11 17.93
CA VAL A 63 25.05 3.80 16.75
C VAL A 63 25.25 5.01 15.83
N TYR A 64 24.22 5.83 15.65
CA TYR A 64 24.21 6.88 14.63
C TYR A 64 24.57 8.26 15.18
N ARG A 65 24.18 8.61 16.41
CA ARG A 65 24.45 9.92 17.01
C ARG A 65 25.95 10.29 17.06
N PRO A 66 26.88 9.37 17.39
CA PRO A 66 28.32 9.69 17.39
C PRO A 66 28.92 10.02 16.02
N LYS A 67 28.21 9.74 14.93
CA LYS A 67 28.66 10.04 13.55
C LYS A 67 28.37 11.48 13.14
N VAL A 68 27.57 12.23 13.95
CA VAL A 68 27.13 13.60 13.62
C VAL A 68 27.81 14.62 14.53
N TYR A 69 28.38 15.69 13.94
CA TYR A 69 29.03 16.79 14.60
C TYR A 69 28.67 18.12 13.92
N ASP A 70 28.83 19.24 14.61
CA ASP A 70 28.27 20.54 14.19
C ASP A 70 28.87 21.10 12.87
N GLU A 71 30.11 20.76 12.53
CA GLU A 71 30.77 21.20 11.31
C GLU A 71 30.62 20.18 10.15
N MET A 72 29.78 19.19 10.30
CA MET A 72 29.50 18.18 9.25
C MET A 72 28.90 18.86 8.02
N ASP A 73 29.37 18.48 6.84
CA ASP A 73 28.74 18.90 5.58
C ASP A 73 27.38 18.29 5.36
N GLU A 74 26.56 18.96 4.54
CA GLU A 74 25.17 18.61 4.29
C GLU A 74 25.00 17.21 3.65
N ASP A 75 25.87 16.86 2.69
CA ASP A 75 25.85 15.53 2.04
C ASP A 75 26.15 14.40 3.02
N SER A 76 27.09 14.61 3.92
CA SER A 76 27.43 13.64 4.97
C SER A 76 26.30 13.48 5.97
N LEU A 77 25.68 14.57 6.40
CA LEU A 77 24.49 14.55 7.26
C LEU A 77 23.33 13.79 6.59
N PHE A 78 23.07 14.11 5.32
CA PHE A 78 22.02 13.44 4.54
C PHE A 78 22.20 11.92 4.53
N LYS A 79 23.39 11.43 4.22
CA LYS A 79 23.72 10.01 4.22
C LYS A 79 23.51 9.35 5.58
N VAL A 80 23.85 10.04 6.68
CA VAL A 80 23.63 9.53 8.03
C VAL A 80 22.13 9.47 8.35
N CYS A 81 21.34 10.49 8.00
CA CYS A 81 19.90 10.53 8.22
C CYS A 81 19.17 9.48 7.38
N VAL A 82 19.55 9.27 6.11
CA VAL A 82 19.00 8.19 5.27
C VAL A 82 19.34 6.83 5.86
N ALA A 83 20.59 6.61 6.30
CA ALA A 83 20.99 5.34 6.91
C ALA A 83 20.25 5.07 8.23
N LEU A 84 20.00 6.11 9.04
CA LEU A 84 19.16 6.06 10.23
C LEU A 84 17.75 5.57 9.89
N LEU A 85 17.08 6.25 8.96
CA LEU A 85 15.72 5.91 8.53
C LEU A 85 15.61 4.51 7.92
N ASN A 86 16.64 4.07 7.19
CA ASN A 86 16.67 2.74 6.58
C ASN A 86 16.67 1.59 7.60
N THR A 87 17.05 1.84 8.85
CA THR A 87 16.96 0.83 9.91
C THR A 87 15.52 0.42 10.23
N LEU A 88 14.53 1.26 9.89
CA LEU A 88 13.11 0.99 10.10
C LEU A 88 12.56 -0.11 9.16
N ASN A 89 13.25 -0.41 8.06
CA ASN A 89 12.82 -1.42 7.08
C ASN A 89 11.34 -1.25 6.65
N ASP A 90 10.97 -0.02 6.37
CA ASP A 90 9.62 0.41 5.98
C ASP A 90 9.70 1.20 4.67
N GLY A 91 8.97 0.75 3.64
CA GLY A 91 8.99 1.37 2.31
C GLY A 91 8.28 2.74 2.25
N HIS A 92 7.53 3.11 3.29
CA HIS A 92 6.95 4.45 3.42
C HIS A 92 7.91 5.44 4.10
N THR A 93 9.11 4.99 4.47
CA THR A 93 10.13 5.85 5.05
C THR A 93 10.98 6.50 3.97
N SER A 94 11.07 7.83 3.97
CA SER A 94 11.91 8.59 3.04
C SER A 94 12.43 9.88 3.63
N LEU A 95 13.49 10.41 3.00
CA LEU A 95 14.00 11.74 3.23
C LEU A 95 14.06 12.50 1.88
N ILE A 96 13.52 13.71 1.87
CA ILE A 96 13.36 14.54 0.67
C ILE A 96 14.21 15.81 0.82
N VAL A 97 15.01 16.10 -0.19
CA VAL A 97 15.86 17.31 -0.27
C VAL A 97 15.69 17.92 -1.65
N GLY A 98 15.10 19.11 -1.71
CA GLY A 98 14.72 19.72 -3.00
C GLY A 98 13.73 18.83 -3.76
N ASP A 99 14.13 18.37 -4.95
CA ASP A 99 13.32 17.49 -5.81
C ASP A 99 13.72 16.01 -5.69
N GLU A 100 14.67 15.68 -4.82
CA GLU A 100 15.17 14.31 -4.62
C GLU A 100 14.50 13.66 -3.40
N GLU A 101 13.86 12.51 -3.60
CA GLU A 101 13.30 11.67 -2.53
C GLU A 101 14.04 10.33 -2.48
N VAL A 102 14.66 10.04 -1.32
CA VAL A 102 15.36 8.78 -1.09
C VAL A 102 14.53 7.88 -0.17
N TYR A 103 14.06 6.77 -0.73
CA TYR A 103 13.28 5.74 -0.03
C TYR A 103 14.16 4.65 0.57
N ASN A 104 13.56 3.78 1.36
CA ASN A 104 14.20 2.57 1.86
C ASN A 104 14.44 1.55 0.72
N GLU A 105 15.61 1.61 0.08
CA GLU A 105 15.96 0.79 -1.07
C GLU A 105 15.86 -0.72 -0.80
N SER A 106 16.16 -1.17 0.42
CA SER A 106 16.13 -2.60 0.75
C SER A 106 14.73 -3.19 0.61
N VAL A 107 13.70 -2.42 0.92
CA VAL A 107 12.30 -2.84 0.78
C VAL A 107 11.93 -2.96 -0.70
N TYR A 108 12.25 -1.95 -1.51
CA TYR A 108 11.94 -1.97 -2.95
C TYR A 108 12.75 -3.02 -3.70
N ASN A 109 14.03 -3.21 -3.37
CA ASN A 109 14.85 -4.25 -3.97
C ASN A 109 14.29 -5.65 -3.66
N ARG A 110 13.77 -5.88 -2.45
CA ARG A 110 13.10 -7.14 -2.11
C ARG A 110 11.81 -7.34 -2.90
N MET A 111 10.97 -6.32 -3.03
CA MET A 111 9.74 -6.39 -3.83
C MET A 111 10.04 -6.82 -5.28
N TYR A 112 11.09 -6.25 -5.86
CA TYR A 112 11.52 -6.59 -7.21
C TYR A 112 12.13 -8.00 -7.30
N ALA A 113 12.96 -8.39 -6.34
CA ALA A 113 13.63 -9.70 -6.33
C ALA A 113 12.66 -10.87 -6.09
N GLU A 114 11.62 -10.64 -5.27
CA GLU A 114 10.60 -11.63 -4.90
C GLU A 114 9.32 -11.52 -5.75
N ARG A 115 9.41 -10.94 -6.96
CA ARG A 115 8.25 -10.84 -7.85
C ARG A 115 7.73 -12.21 -8.27
N ASN A 116 6.40 -12.35 -8.32
CA ASN A 116 5.70 -13.59 -8.65
C ASN A 116 4.95 -13.48 -10.00
N ILE A 117 5.56 -12.83 -10.97
CA ILE A 117 5.02 -12.58 -12.31
C ILE A 117 6.15 -12.59 -13.35
N ASP A 118 5.84 -13.08 -14.53
CA ASP A 118 6.61 -12.86 -15.75
C ASP A 118 5.78 -11.97 -16.69
N GLU A 119 6.20 -10.71 -16.81
CA GLU A 119 5.45 -9.70 -17.60
C GLU A 119 5.36 -10.08 -19.08
N ASP A 120 6.40 -10.71 -19.64
CA ASP A 120 6.41 -11.13 -21.05
C ASP A 120 5.39 -12.24 -21.29
N VAL A 121 5.32 -13.23 -20.39
CA VAL A 121 4.30 -14.29 -20.46
C VAL A 121 2.90 -13.71 -20.36
N VAL A 122 2.66 -12.80 -19.42
CA VAL A 122 1.37 -12.14 -19.27
C VAL A 122 0.99 -11.36 -20.51
N MET A 123 1.89 -10.55 -21.03
CA MET A 123 1.64 -9.73 -22.22
C MET A 123 1.40 -10.56 -23.49
N MET A 124 2.16 -11.64 -23.67
CA MET A 124 2.06 -12.45 -24.90
C MET A 124 0.89 -13.42 -24.89
N ASN A 125 0.55 -14.02 -23.72
CA ASN A 125 -0.33 -15.18 -23.69
C ASN A 125 -1.69 -14.91 -23.03
N TYR A 126 -1.81 -13.89 -22.17
CA TYR A 126 -3.06 -13.56 -21.48
C TYR A 126 -3.65 -12.23 -21.96
N LEU A 127 -2.88 -11.19 -22.06
CA LEU A 127 -3.32 -9.91 -22.63
C LEU A 127 -3.33 -9.98 -24.18
N THR A 128 -2.28 -10.49 -24.79
CA THR A 128 -2.05 -10.58 -26.21
C THR A 128 -1.95 -9.21 -26.92
N ALA A 129 -1.56 -9.19 -28.20
CA ALA A 129 -1.49 -7.95 -28.99
C ALA A 129 -2.87 -7.29 -29.20
N ASN A 130 -3.96 -8.01 -28.94
CA ASN A 130 -5.33 -7.54 -29.13
C ASN A 130 -6.04 -7.20 -27.81
N HIS A 131 -5.31 -7.03 -26.70
CA HIS A 131 -5.91 -6.61 -25.45
C HIS A 131 -6.57 -5.24 -25.55
N HIS A 132 -7.54 -5.01 -24.70
CA HIS A 132 -8.21 -3.72 -24.58
C HIS A 132 -7.53 -2.89 -23.49
N THR A 133 -7.60 -1.58 -23.64
CA THR A 133 -7.15 -0.61 -22.62
C THR A 133 -8.33 0.25 -22.21
N MET A 134 -8.52 0.40 -20.89
CA MET A 134 -9.56 1.25 -20.34
C MET A 134 -9.01 2.06 -19.17
N GLY A 135 -8.76 3.34 -19.41
CA GLY A 135 -8.00 4.16 -18.47
C GLY A 135 -6.62 3.53 -18.25
N CYS A 136 -6.32 3.19 -16.99
CA CYS A 136 -5.08 2.51 -16.62
C CYS A 136 -5.16 0.97 -16.63
N LEU A 137 -6.32 0.39 -16.95
CA LEU A 137 -6.51 -1.05 -16.99
C LEU A 137 -6.14 -1.63 -18.33
N LEU A 138 -5.40 -2.76 -18.33
CA LEU A 138 -5.20 -3.61 -19.49
C LEU A 138 -6.05 -4.87 -19.29
N HIS A 139 -6.86 -5.25 -20.27
CA HIS A 139 -7.77 -6.36 -20.07
C HIS A 139 -8.05 -7.16 -21.33
N ASN A 140 -8.35 -8.45 -21.14
CA ASN A 140 -8.71 -9.37 -22.20
C ASN A 140 -9.62 -10.48 -21.66
N ALA A 141 -10.36 -11.14 -22.55
CA ALA A 141 -11.05 -12.38 -22.22
C ALA A 141 -10.16 -13.58 -22.49
N ILE A 142 -10.01 -14.46 -21.54
CA ILE A 142 -9.22 -15.70 -21.63
C ILE A 142 -10.13 -16.94 -21.55
N ARG A 143 -9.57 -18.12 -21.78
CA ARG A 143 -10.32 -19.40 -21.75
C ARG A 143 -11.57 -19.41 -22.65
N GLY A 144 -11.41 -18.92 -23.89
CA GLY A 144 -12.54 -18.90 -24.83
C GLY A 144 -13.65 -17.93 -24.45
N GLY A 145 -13.32 -16.86 -23.73
CA GLY A 145 -14.30 -15.84 -23.31
C GLY A 145 -14.97 -16.13 -21.98
N LYS A 146 -14.54 -17.17 -21.22
CA LYS A 146 -15.15 -17.54 -19.96
C LYS A 146 -14.65 -16.72 -18.76
N VAL A 147 -13.41 -16.26 -18.78
CA VAL A 147 -12.80 -15.52 -17.68
C VAL A 147 -12.29 -14.18 -18.19
N ALA A 148 -12.60 -13.10 -17.49
CA ALA A 148 -12.01 -11.80 -17.72
C ALA A 148 -10.68 -11.69 -16.97
N TYR A 149 -9.60 -11.37 -17.68
CA TYR A 149 -8.32 -11.03 -17.08
C TYR A 149 -8.13 -9.51 -17.13
N VAL A 150 -7.89 -8.90 -15.98
CA VAL A 150 -7.75 -7.45 -15.81
C VAL A 150 -6.47 -7.16 -15.05
N ARG A 151 -5.52 -6.54 -15.70
CA ARG A 151 -4.27 -6.06 -15.12
C ARG A 151 -4.45 -4.62 -14.65
N TYR A 152 -4.20 -4.33 -13.38
CA TYR A 152 -4.17 -2.99 -12.82
C TYR A 152 -2.75 -2.68 -12.32
N PRO A 153 -1.89 -2.13 -13.18
CA PRO A 153 -0.45 -2.07 -12.90
C PRO A 153 -0.05 -1.01 -11.86
N SER A 154 -0.85 0.03 -11.68
CA SER A 154 -0.52 1.12 -10.75
C SER A 154 -1.77 1.88 -10.30
N PHE A 155 -1.83 2.24 -9.03
CA PHE A 155 -2.87 3.13 -8.48
C PHE A 155 -2.50 4.61 -8.55
N MET A 156 -1.37 4.96 -9.18
CA MET A 156 -1.05 6.36 -9.45
C MET A 156 -2.07 6.99 -10.41
N ASP A 157 -2.56 6.20 -11.37
CA ASP A 157 -3.61 6.61 -12.28
C ASP A 157 -4.99 6.34 -11.69
N ASN A 158 -5.89 7.32 -11.84
CA ASN A 158 -7.24 7.20 -11.33
C ASN A 158 -8.11 6.32 -12.25
N ILE A 159 -8.79 5.34 -11.66
CA ILE A 159 -9.86 4.62 -12.33
C ILE A 159 -11.20 5.35 -12.09
N SER A 160 -12.03 5.47 -13.13
CA SER A 160 -13.36 6.07 -12.98
C SER A 160 -14.44 5.01 -12.72
N MET A 161 -15.53 5.41 -12.05
CA MET A 161 -16.70 4.54 -11.89
C MET A 161 -17.34 4.16 -13.22
N ARG A 162 -17.24 5.03 -14.23
CA ARG A 162 -17.73 4.75 -15.57
C ARG A 162 -16.91 3.61 -16.21
N ASP A 163 -15.59 3.62 -16.04
CA ASP A 163 -14.71 2.59 -16.59
C ASP A 163 -14.96 1.25 -15.90
N LEU A 164 -15.12 1.24 -14.58
CA LEU A 164 -15.45 0.01 -13.84
C LEU A 164 -16.81 -0.58 -14.27
N LYS A 165 -17.86 0.25 -14.38
CA LYS A 165 -19.17 -0.22 -14.85
C LYS A 165 -19.12 -0.74 -16.28
N PHE A 166 -18.39 -0.06 -17.16
CA PHE A 166 -18.20 -0.52 -18.54
C PHE A 166 -17.44 -1.86 -18.57
N LEU A 167 -16.41 -2.03 -17.74
CA LEU A 167 -15.66 -3.29 -17.62
C LEU A 167 -16.58 -4.44 -17.22
N LEU A 168 -17.40 -4.25 -16.19
CA LEU A 168 -18.35 -5.25 -15.73
C LEU A 168 -19.39 -5.60 -16.80
N ASP A 169 -19.92 -4.60 -17.51
CA ASP A 169 -20.87 -4.82 -18.59
C ASP A 169 -20.23 -5.54 -19.79
N PHE A 170 -19.00 -5.16 -20.13
CA PHE A 170 -18.24 -5.78 -21.22
C PHE A 170 -18.00 -7.28 -20.96
N TYR A 171 -17.71 -7.64 -19.69
CA TYR A 171 -17.46 -9.03 -19.28
C TYR A 171 -18.66 -9.69 -18.56
N ARG A 172 -19.87 -9.17 -18.73
CA ARG A 172 -21.07 -9.70 -18.07
C ARG A 172 -21.34 -11.18 -18.34
N ASN A 173 -20.88 -11.71 -19.47
CA ASN A 173 -21.04 -13.11 -19.85
C ASN A 173 -19.90 -14.02 -19.36
N CYS A 174 -18.82 -13.48 -18.78
CA CYS A 174 -17.78 -14.27 -18.16
C CYS A 174 -18.28 -14.90 -16.83
N GLU A 175 -17.72 -16.03 -16.46
CA GLU A 175 -18.00 -16.72 -15.19
C GLU A 175 -17.37 -15.98 -13.99
N GLY A 176 -16.26 -15.29 -14.21
CA GLY A 176 -15.58 -14.49 -13.19
C GLY A 176 -14.51 -13.56 -13.75
N ILE A 177 -13.86 -12.83 -12.83
CA ILE A 177 -12.81 -11.86 -13.13
C ILE A 177 -11.54 -12.24 -12.36
N ILE A 178 -10.40 -12.15 -13.03
CA ILE A 178 -9.07 -12.07 -12.41
C ILE A 178 -8.65 -10.62 -12.39
N LEU A 179 -8.41 -10.06 -11.19
CA LEU A 179 -7.80 -8.75 -10.99
C LEU A 179 -6.33 -8.96 -10.64
N ASP A 180 -5.42 -8.64 -11.53
CA ASP A 180 -3.98 -8.80 -11.29
C ASP A 180 -3.36 -7.51 -10.76
N LEU A 181 -2.95 -7.53 -9.48
CA LEU A 181 -2.28 -6.46 -8.75
C LEU A 181 -0.79 -6.75 -8.52
N ARG A 182 -0.25 -7.82 -9.07
CA ARG A 182 1.17 -8.15 -8.91
C ARG A 182 2.03 -6.99 -9.45
N GLN A 183 3.07 -6.60 -8.71
CA GLN A 183 3.92 -5.43 -9.00
C GLN A 183 3.16 -4.09 -9.07
N ASN A 184 1.98 -3.98 -8.46
CA ASN A 184 1.30 -2.71 -8.24
C ASN A 184 1.78 -2.10 -6.92
N HIS A 185 2.66 -1.13 -6.98
CA HIS A 185 3.26 -0.47 -5.81
C HIS A 185 2.33 0.52 -5.09
N GLY A 186 1.05 0.53 -5.44
CA GLY A 186 0.05 1.41 -4.81
C GLY A 186 -0.12 2.75 -5.52
N GLY A 187 -0.45 3.78 -4.77
CA GLY A 187 -0.75 5.13 -5.25
C GLY A 187 -1.98 5.73 -4.58
N ASN A 188 -2.93 6.25 -5.36
CA ASN A 188 -4.10 6.93 -4.83
C ASN A 188 -5.07 5.96 -4.14
N ILE A 189 -5.27 6.17 -2.84
CA ILE A 189 -6.16 5.35 -2.00
C ILE A 189 -7.65 5.46 -2.41
N ASP A 190 -8.06 6.53 -3.09
CA ASP A 190 -9.43 6.67 -3.58
C ASP A 190 -9.79 5.62 -4.64
N ASN A 191 -8.80 5.02 -5.32
CA ASN A 191 -9.03 3.93 -6.25
C ASN A 191 -9.57 2.67 -5.55
N ILE A 192 -9.17 2.43 -4.30
CA ILE A 192 -9.70 1.33 -3.47
C ILE A 192 -11.21 1.49 -3.29
N ARG A 193 -11.63 2.69 -2.89
CA ARG A 193 -13.05 3.01 -2.64
C ARG A 193 -13.89 2.82 -3.90
N ARG A 194 -13.38 3.32 -5.06
CA ARG A 194 -14.06 3.15 -6.34
C ARG A 194 -14.17 1.68 -6.72
N PHE A 195 -13.09 0.91 -6.52
CA PHE A 195 -13.10 -0.51 -6.84
C PHE A 195 -14.07 -1.28 -5.93
N LEU A 196 -14.01 -1.08 -4.63
CA LEU A 196 -14.92 -1.74 -3.68
C LEU A 196 -16.39 -1.39 -3.91
N SER A 197 -16.68 -0.21 -4.46
CA SER A 197 -18.06 0.19 -4.77
C SER A 197 -18.75 -0.69 -5.83
N ILE A 198 -18.01 -1.50 -6.57
CA ILE A 198 -18.61 -2.49 -7.48
C ILE A 198 -18.92 -3.82 -6.78
N LEU A 199 -18.32 -4.08 -5.63
CA LEU A 199 -18.52 -5.32 -4.86
C LEU A 199 -19.64 -5.19 -3.84
N ASP A 200 -19.90 -3.97 -3.34
CA ASP A 200 -20.82 -3.73 -2.24
C ASP A 200 -21.64 -2.47 -2.46
N ASN A 201 -22.86 -2.47 -1.91
CA ASN A 201 -23.76 -1.30 -1.86
C ASN A 201 -24.23 -0.97 -0.43
N HIS A 202 -23.73 -1.67 0.60
CA HIS A 202 -24.18 -1.56 1.99
C HIS A 202 -23.19 -0.93 2.95
N GLY A 203 -21.99 -0.60 2.50
CA GLY A 203 -20.96 0.01 3.36
C GLY A 203 -20.37 -1.00 4.35
N GLN A 204 -19.76 -2.08 3.84
CA GLN A 204 -19.12 -3.10 4.65
C GLN A 204 -17.91 -2.56 5.42
N LEU A 205 -17.69 -3.08 6.65
CA LEU A 205 -16.44 -2.85 7.39
C LEU A 205 -15.27 -3.50 6.65
N LEU A 206 -14.23 -2.72 6.39
CA LEU A 206 -13.05 -3.14 5.61
C LEU A 206 -11.87 -3.53 6.48
N TYR A 207 -11.53 -2.68 7.43
CA TYR A 207 -10.43 -2.85 8.38
C TYR A 207 -10.58 -1.84 9.53
N ARG A 208 -9.71 -1.96 10.53
CA ARG A 208 -9.60 -0.99 11.61
C ARG A 208 -8.24 -0.31 11.56
N THR A 209 -8.15 0.90 12.11
CA THR A 209 -6.90 1.67 12.13
C THR A 209 -6.71 2.38 13.45
N GLN A 210 -5.45 2.60 13.83
CA GLN A 210 -5.05 3.42 14.95
C GLN A 210 -3.94 4.36 14.51
N ILE A 211 -3.87 5.53 15.14
CA ILE A 211 -2.85 6.53 14.90
C ILE A 211 -1.96 6.60 16.13
N LYS A 212 -0.65 6.74 15.93
CA LYS A 212 0.31 6.99 17.02
C LYS A 212 -0.08 8.28 17.75
N ALA A 213 -0.26 8.20 19.07
CA ALA A 213 -0.91 9.27 19.84
C ALA A 213 -0.06 9.84 20.99
N GLY A 214 1.15 9.39 21.17
CA GLY A 214 2.03 9.86 22.24
C GLY A 214 3.45 9.29 22.14
N PRO A 215 4.37 9.66 23.04
CA PRO A 215 5.78 9.30 22.96
C PRO A 215 6.05 7.81 23.23
N GLU A 216 5.24 7.16 24.04
CA GLU A 216 5.40 5.72 24.32
C GLU A 216 5.13 4.91 23.05
N HIS A 217 5.95 3.90 22.75
CA HIS A 217 5.89 3.16 21.48
C HIS A 217 4.57 2.38 21.30
N ASP A 218 3.86 2.05 22.36
CA ASP A 218 2.56 1.39 22.36
C ASP A 218 1.35 2.35 22.48
N ASN A 219 1.60 3.67 22.55
CA ASN A 219 0.56 4.66 22.72
C ASN A 219 -0.11 5.01 21.38
N PHE A 220 -1.35 4.54 21.21
CA PHE A 220 -2.17 4.75 20.01
C PHE A 220 -3.55 5.29 20.39
N THR A 221 -4.23 5.91 19.43
CA THR A 221 -5.65 6.27 19.56
C THR A 221 -6.51 5.03 19.79
N GLU A 222 -7.77 5.26 20.16
CA GLU A 222 -8.77 4.20 20.08
C GLU A 222 -8.86 3.63 18.67
N LEU A 223 -9.32 2.37 18.58
CA LEU A 223 -9.45 1.65 17.32
C LEU A 223 -10.59 2.25 16.50
N GLY A 224 -10.25 2.92 15.40
CA GLY A 224 -11.20 3.46 14.42
C GLY A 224 -11.62 2.41 13.39
N GLU A 225 -12.86 2.44 12.95
CA GLU A 225 -13.39 1.55 11.92
C GLU A 225 -13.44 2.23 10.57
N VAL A 226 -13.00 1.54 9.52
CA VAL A 226 -13.01 2.02 8.14
C VAL A 226 -13.99 1.18 7.34
N TYR A 227 -14.97 1.85 6.74
CA TYR A 227 -16.04 1.23 5.98
C TYR A 227 -15.94 1.53 4.49
N ALA A 228 -16.42 0.61 3.67
CA ALA A 228 -16.74 0.89 2.28
C ALA A 228 -17.80 1.99 2.20
N PHE A 229 -17.79 2.74 1.10
CA PHE A 229 -18.86 3.72 0.91
C PHE A 229 -20.17 3.02 0.55
N GLU A 230 -21.25 3.47 1.19
CA GLU A 230 -22.58 3.19 0.67
C GLU A 230 -22.69 3.75 -0.76
N THR A 231 -23.05 2.92 -1.69
CA THR A 231 -23.21 3.31 -3.08
C THR A 231 -24.66 3.10 -3.52
N ASN A 232 -25.10 3.87 -4.50
CA ASN A 232 -26.39 3.62 -5.18
C ASN A 232 -26.23 2.52 -6.26
N ASN A 233 -25.27 1.64 -6.13
CA ASN A 233 -25.10 0.52 -7.04
C ASN A 233 -26.21 -0.50 -6.77
N SER A 234 -27.18 -0.58 -7.66
CA SER A 234 -28.31 -1.52 -7.54
C SER A 234 -27.92 -2.96 -7.85
N GLU A 235 -26.78 -3.16 -8.47
CA GLU A 235 -26.32 -4.48 -8.93
C GLU A 235 -24.84 -4.67 -8.59
N PRO A 236 -24.48 -5.05 -7.34
CA PRO A 236 -23.10 -5.38 -6.99
C PRO A 236 -22.63 -6.61 -7.76
N TYR A 237 -21.32 -6.65 -8.03
CA TYR A 237 -20.69 -7.80 -8.66
C TYR A 237 -20.61 -8.98 -7.69
N THR A 238 -21.28 -10.08 -8.02
CA THR A 238 -21.42 -11.26 -7.15
C THR A 238 -20.74 -12.52 -7.69
N LYS A 239 -20.20 -12.47 -8.92
CA LYS A 239 -19.47 -13.61 -9.50
C LYS A 239 -18.09 -13.72 -8.86
N PRO A 240 -17.42 -14.90 -8.96
CA PRO A 240 -16.07 -15.07 -8.47
C PRO A 240 -15.10 -14.00 -8.98
N MET A 241 -14.28 -13.46 -8.08
CA MET A 241 -13.18 -12.54 -8.39
C MET A 241 -11.89 -13.02 -7.73
N ALA A 242 -10.92 -13.45 -8.53
CA ALA A 242 -9.59 -13.77 -8.06
C ALA A 242 -8.71 -12.51 -8.10
N VAL A 243 -8.11 -12.13 -6.98
CA VAL A 243 -7.16 -11.02 -6.90
C VAL A 243 -5.76 -11.61 -6.81
N LEU A 244 -4.90 -11.33 -7.79
CA LEU A 244 -3.53 -11.83 -7.79
C LEU A 244 -2.61 -10.82 -7.12
N ILE A 245 -1.82 -11.27 -6.16
CA ILE A 245 -0.89 -10.46 -5.39
C ILE A 245 0.51 -11.08 -5.34
N ASP A 246 1.51 -10.23 -5.13
CA ASP A 246 2.89 -10.61 -4.88
C ASP A 246 3.63 -9.56 -4.04
N ARG A 247 4.94 -9.75 -3.80
CA ARG A 247 5.74 -8.80 -3.02
C ARG A 247 5.76 -7.37 -3.56
N GLY A 248 5.48 -7.17 -4.84
CA GLY A 248 5.33 -5.85 -5.45
C GLY A 248 3.94 -5.23 -5.23
N THR A 249 2.96 -6.00 -4.76
CA THR A 249 1.65 -5.47 -4.35
C THR A 249 1.82 -4.72 -3.03
N TYR A 250 1.87 -3.37 -3.06
CA TYR A 250 2.28 -2.56 -1.91
C TYR A 250 1.34 -1.39 -1.65
N SER A 251 1.33 -0.87 -0.42
CA SER A 251 0.60 0.35 -0.05
C SER A 251 -0.90 0.27 -0.42
N ALA A 252 -1.44 1.18 -1.23
CA ALA A 252 -2.85 1.19 -1.63
C ALA A 252 -3.31 -0.14 -2.26
N ALA A 253 -2.43 -0.87 -2.96
CA ALA A 253 -2.76 -2.19 -3.50
C ALA A 253 -2.87 -3.26 -2.39
N SER A 254 -2.04 -3.21 -1.35
CA SER A 254 -2.20 -4.05 -0.15
C SER A 254 -3.45 -3.67 0.66
N PHE A 255 -3.79 -2.37 0.73
CA PHE A 255 -5.05 -1.93 1.35
C PHE A 255 -6.28 -2.48 0.58
N LEU A 256 -6.26 -2.50 -0.75
CA LEU A 256 -7.30 -3.17 -1.52
C LEU A 256 -7.36 -4.66 -1.17
N SER A 257 -6.20 -5.33 -1.10
CA SER A 257 -6.13 -6.76 -0.77
C SER A 257 -6.77 -7.10 0.58
N ILE A 258 -6.44 -6.38 1.67
CA ILE A 258 -7.08 -6.62 2.97
C ILE A 258 -8.57 -6.25 2.96
N SER A 259 -8.96 -5.24 2.19
CA SER A 259 -10.35 -4.80 2.08
C SER A 259 -11.25 -5.82 1.38
N THR A 260 -10.67 -6.67 0.52
CA THR A 260 -11.43 -7.73 -0.17
C THR A 260 -11.67 -8.98 0.68
N MET A 261 -10.94 -9.16 1.78
CA MET A 261 -11.10 -10.32 2.70
C MET A 261 -12.50 -10.45 3.31
N GLY A 262 -13.31 -9.40 3.27
CA GLY A 262 -14.70 -9.42 3.77
C GLY A 262 -15.75 -9.83 2.74
N TYR A 263 -15.37 -10.17 1.51
CA TYR A 263 -16.29 -10.49 0.43
C TYR A 263 -16.18 -11.98 0.05
N ASP A 264 -17.25 -12.75 0.25
CA ASP A 264 -17.27 -14.20 0.04
C ASP A 264 -16.98 -14.64 -1.41
N ASN A 265 -17.23 -13.74 -2.37
CA ASN A 265 -16.98 -14.00 -3.79
C ASN A 265 -15.59 -13.53 -4.27
N VAL A 266 -14.74 -13.02 -3.37
CA VAL A 266 -13.38 -12.58 -3.68
C VAL A 266 -12.36 -13.44 -2.96
N LYS A 267 -11.27 -13.82 -3.64
CA LYS A 267 -10.19 -14.61 -3.04
C LYS A 267 -8.83 -14.12 -3.53
N LEU A 268 -7.83 -14.04 -2.63
CA LEU A 268 -6.46 -13.64 -2.94
C LEU A 268 -5.62 -14.86 -3.35
N PHE A 269 -4.89 -14.74 -4.45
CA PHE A 269 -3.99 -15.76 -5.00
C PHE A 269 -2.58 -15.21 -5.18
N GLY A 270 -1.58 -16.07 -5.12
CA GLY A 270 -0.19 -15.72 -5.43
C GLY A 270 0.75 -15.85 -4.25
N ASP A 271 1.56 -14.83 -3.96
CA ASP A 271 2.43 -14.77 -2.78
C ASP A 271 2.00 -13.63 -1.85
N PHE A 272 2.61 -13.57 -0.67
CA PHE A 272 2.40 -12.45 0.24
C PHE A 272 2.58 -11.11 -0.47
N SER A 273 1.73 -10.14 -0.16
CA SER A 273 1.95 -8.76 -0.62
C SER A 273 3.20 -8.13 -0.01
N GLY A 274 3.60 -6.97 -0.47
CA GLY A 274 4.68 -6.19 0.12
C GLY A 274 4.30 -5.50 1.42
N GLY A 275 3.01 -5.46 1.77
CA GLY A 275 2.53 -4.75 2.96
C GLY A 275 2.40 -3.25 2.75
N GLY A 276 2.99 -2.44 3.66
CA GLY A 276 2.87 -0.99 3.60
C GLY A 276 1.47 -0.51 4.00
N LEU A 277 0.95 -1.04 5.10
CA LEU A 277 -0.39 -0.75 5.63
C LEU A 277 -0.39 0.34 6.71
N GLY A 278 0.75 0.97 6.94
CA GLY A 278 0.87 2.21 7.70
C GLY A 278 0.74 3.42 6.78
N LEU A 279 -0.20 4.32 7.06
CA LEU A 279 -0.27 5.59 6.34
C LEU A 279 0.86 6.50 6.83
N PRO A 280 1.68 7.05 5.91
CA PRO A 280 2.76 7.93 6.28
C PRO A 280 2.26 9.35 6.59
N ASN A 281 2.98 10.02 7.48
CA ASN A 281 2.95 11.46 7.64
C ASN A 281 4.27 12.06 7.15
N ALA A 282 4.28 13.33 6.80
CA ALA A 282 5.47 14.06 6.41
C ALA A 282 5.62 15.32 7.25
N GLY A 283 6.87 15.71 7.55
CA GLY A 283 7.16 16.93 8.28
C GLY A 283 8.50 17.51 7.87
N ALA A 284 8.72 18.80 8.18
CA ALA A 284 9.96 19.49 7.87
C ALA A 284 10.97 19.38 9.01
N LEU A 285 12.25 19.19 8.66
CA LEU A 285 13.39 19.32 9.55
C LEU A 285 13.82 20.80 9.67
N PRO A 286 14.61 21.19 10.69
CA PRO A 286 15.07 22.56 10.86
C PRO A 286 15.80 23.14 9.63
N ASN A 287 16.51 22.31 8.88
CA ASN A 287 17.22 22.66 7.63
C ASN A 287 16.34 22.55 6.37
N THR A 288 15.02 22.51 6.52
CA THR A 288 14.01 22.43 5.44
C THR A 288 13.89 21.10 4.70
N TRP A 289 14.70 20.08 5.02
CA TRP A 289 14.48 18.75 4.50
C TRP A 289 13.13 18.20 4.98
N VAL A 290 12.51 17.32 4.20
CA VAL A 290 11.23 16.72 4.55
C VAL A 290 11.44 15.23 4.84
N TYR A 291 11.06 14.81 6.05
CA TYR A 291 10.98 13.38 6.41
C TYR A 291 9.59 12.83 6.15
N ARG A 292 9.53 11.52 5.93
CA ARG A 292 8.29 10.78 5.80
C ARG A 292 8.43 9.41 6.45
N PHE A 293 7.44 8.97 7.22
CA PHE A 293 7.35 7.63 7.81
C PHE A 293 5.93 7.30 8.27
N SER A 294 5.63 6.01 8.49
CA SER A 294 4.31 5.51 8.88
C SER A 294 3.94 5.91 10.30
N ILE A 295 2.78 6.55 10.48
CA ILE A 295 2.23 6.96 11.79
C ILE A 295 0.95 6.21 12.17
N THR A 296 0.40 5.37 11.30
CA THR A 296 -0.78 4.56 11.59
C THR A 296 -0.43 3.08 11.58
N ARG A 297 -1.25 2.28 12.25
CA ARG A 297 -1.27 0.83 12.08
C ARG A 297 -2.65 0.37 11.67
N THR A 298 -2.71 -0.59 10.75
CA THR A 298 -3.94 -1.14 10.20
C THR A 298 -4.12 -2.56 10.70
N ILE A 299 -5.33 -2.86 11.17
CA ILE A 299 -5.74 -4.18 11.67
C ILE A 299 -6.82 -4.72 10.74
N ALA A 300 -6.55 -5.82 10.09
CA ALA A 300 -7.49 -6.50 9.21
C ALA A 300 -8.70 -7.07 9.98
N LEU A 301 -9.72 -7.54 9.27
CA LEU A 301 -10.96 -8.05 9.90
C LEU A 301 -10.73 -9.27 10.78
N ASP A 302 -9.76 -10.09 10.46
CA ASP A 302 -9.33 -11.26 11.25
C ASP A 302 -8.45 -10.90 12.46
N GLY A 303 -8.14 -9.62 12.67
CA GLY A 303 -7.28 -9.12 13.75
C GLY A 303 -5.79 -9.07 13.39
N GLY A 304 -5.38 -9.47 12.20
CA GLY A 304 -4.00 -9.46 11.76
C GLY A 304 -3.47 -8.07 11.45
N ASN A 305 -2.19 -7.82 11.77
CA ASN A 305 -1.42 -6.67 11.28
C ASN A 305 -0.51 -7.15 10.15
N TYR A 306 -0.84 -6.78 8.95
CA TYR A 306 -0.19 -7.25 7.71
C TYR A 306 0.76 -6.21 7.10
N GLU A 307 1.35 -5.33 7.90
CA GLU A 307 2.34 -4.35 7.46
C GLU A 307 3.53 -4.99 6.72
N ASN A 308 3.92 -6.21 7.11
CA ASN A 308 4.99 -6.96 6.46
C ASN A 308 4.53 -7.84 5.28
N GLY A 309 3.24 -7.78 4.92
CA GLY A 309 2.64 -8.48 3.78
C GLY A 309 1.32 -9.18 4.10
N VAL A 310 0.33 -8.96 3.25
CA VAL A 310 -0.98 -9.61 3.29
C VAL A 310 -0.83 -11.04 2.78
N PRO A 311 -1.26 -12.07 3.53
CA PRO A 311 -1.21 -13.45 3.04
C PRO A 311 -2.29 -13.69 1.98
N PRO A 312 -1.98 -14.41 0.89
CA PRO A 312 -3.03 -14.90 0.00
C PRO A 312 -3.77 -16.10 0.63
N GLU A 313 -5.06 -16.28 0.31
CA GLU A 313 -5.79 -17.49 0.72
C GLU A 313 -5.31 -18.73 -0.05
N VAL A 314 -4.87 -18.53 -1.29
CA VAL A 314 -4.28 -19.59 -2.11
C VAL A 314 -2.85 -19.21 -2.49
N ARG A 315 -1.89 -19.77 -1.76
CA ARG A 315 -0.49 -19.49 -2.04
C ARG A 315 0.00 -20.29 -3.24
N VAL A 316 0.38 -19.59 -4.31
CA VAL A 316 0.93 -20.16 -5.55
C VAL A 316 2.14 -19.33 -5.97
N LEU A 317 3.30 -19.98 -6.05
CA LEU A 317 4.49 -19.35 -6.59
C LEU A 317 4.62 -19.66 -8.08
N LEU A 318 5.16 -18.72 -8.84
CA LEU A 318 5.41 -18.88 -10.26
C LEU A 318 6.38 -20.08 -10.49
N ASP A 319 5.96 -20.99 -11.36
CA ASP A 319 6.76 -22.16 -11.72
C ASP A 319 7.63 -21.83 -12.95
N PRO A 320 8.96 -21.76 -12.82
CA PRO A 320 9.84 -21.46 -13.96
C PRO A 320 9.71 -22.44 -15.13
N ALA A 321 9.36 -23.71 -14.88
CA ALA A 321 9.20 -24.68 -15.95
C ALA A 321 7.90 -24.46 -16.74
N MET A 322 6.83 -24.01 -16.10
CA MET A 322 5.58 -23.59 -16.75
C MET A 322 5.77 -22.25 -17.46
N THR A 323 6.43 -21.30 -16.82
CA THR A 323 6.76 -19.99 -17.39
C THR A 323 7.55 -20.12 -18.70
N ALA A 324 8.54 -21.03 -18.74
CA ALA A 324 9.32 -21.32 -19.96
C ALA A 324 8.44 -21.89 -21.09
N GLN A 325 7.26 -22.41 -20.78
CA GLN A 325 6.26 -22.86 -21.76
C GLN A 325 5.22 -21.79 -22.08
N GLY A 326 5.38 -20.56 -21.54
CA GLY A 326 4.44 -19.46 -21.72
C GLY A 326 3.19 -19.56 -20.84
N ILE A 327 3.26 -20.28 -19.72
CA ILE A 327 2.14 -20.51 -18.80
C ILE A 327 2.44 -19.83 -17.47
N ASP A 328 1.54 -18.97 -17.03
CA ASP A 328 1.52 -18.40 -15.68
C ASP A 328 0.61 -19.25 -14.79
N ASN A 329 1.21 -20.13 -13.99
CA ASN A 329 0.46 -21.06 -13.14
C ASN A 329 -0.34 -20.38 -12.02
N VAL A 330 -0.02 -19.13 -11.68
CA VAL A 330 -0.81 -18.33 -10.72
C VAL A 330 -2.14 -17.95 -11.36
N ILE A 331 -2.10 -17.46 -12.61
CA ILE A 331 -3.30 -17.17 -13.40
C ILE A 331 -4.12 -18.44 -13.62
N GLU A 332 -3.46 -19.55 -13.99
CA GLU A 332 -4.15 -20.81 -14.24
C GLU A 332 -4.88 -21.35 -13.01
N THR A 333 -4.26 -21.28 -11.83
CA THR A 333 -4.91 -21.68 -10.56
C THR A 333 -6.13 -20.79 -10.24
N ALA A 334 -6.05 -19.51 -10.53
CA ALA A 334 -7.19 -18.60 -10.38
C ALA A 334 -8.31 -18.88 -11.38
N VAL A 335 -7.96 -19.24 -12.63
CA VAL A 335 -8.93 -19.69 -13.65
C VAL A 335 -9.66 -20.93 -13.20
N ASP A 336 -8.93 -21.94 -12.71
CA ASP A 336 -9.54 -23.20 -12.26
C ASP A 336 -10.55 -22.94 -11.15
N TRP A 337 -10.21 -22.13 -10.15
CA TRP A 337 -11.16 -21.76 -9.08
C TRP A 337 -12.40 -21.00 -9.59
N ILE A 338 -12.26 -20.13 -10.61
CA ILE A 338 -13.40 -19.39 -11.18
C ILE A 338 -14.36 -20.34 -11.92
N LEU A 339 -13.83 -21.41 -12.52
CA LEU A 339 -14.59 -22.31 -13.38
C LEU A 339 -15.13 -23.56 -12.65
N GLU A 340 -14.76 -23.77 -11.36
CA GLU A 340 -15.33 -24.78 -10.47
C GLU A 340 -16.80 -24.49 -10.13
#